data_28916ab7f07c8ccea85d795815386724
#
_entry.id   28916ab7f07c8ccea85d795815386724
#
_cell.length_a   1.000
_cell.length_b   1.000
_cell.length_c   1.000
_cell.angle_alpha   90.00
_cell.angle_beta   90.00
_cell.angle_gamma   90.00
#
_symmetry.space_group_name_H-M   'P 1'
#
loop_
_entity.id
_entity.type
_entity.pdbx_description
1 polymer ?
#
loop_
_entity_poly.entity_id
_entity_poly.type
_entity_poly.pdbx_seq_one_letter_code
_entity_poly.pdbx_strand_id
1 'polypeptide(L)'
;MLAELNERLDKKAFENARLYYKMEDYRAAGVALRNVLKDDSENIYREDILYYIAMSSYKYSNMSVDSKKKERYLTFVDDYLNFIGEYPDSSHRSELDALYRKAQNFLGRNAAVIVGEES
;
A
#
# COMPACT_ATOMS: atom_id res chain seq x y z
N MET A 1 16.18 19.64 -19.57
CA MET A 1 15.15 20.16 -20.43
C MET A 1 13.88 19.35 -20.32
N LEU A 2 13.47 18.57 -21.32
CA LEU A 2 12.26 17.78 -21.21
C LEU A 2 12.32 16.78 -20.07
N ALA A 3 13.47 16.14 -19.88
CA ALA A 3 13.70 15.20 -18.80
C ALA A 3 13.60 15.88 -17.42
N GLU A 4 14.19 17.07 -17.27
CA GLU A 4 14.11 17.82 -16.02
C GLU A 4 12.67 18.23 -15.70
N LEU A 5 11.91 18.63 -16.70
CA LEU A 5 10.52 19.00 -16.50
C LEU A 5 9.71 17.80 -16.05
N ASN A 6 9.91 16.65 -16.70
CA ASN A 6 9.22 15.42 -16.34
C ASN A 6 9.56 14.98 -14.90
N GLU A 7 10.83 15.09 -14.50
CA GLU A 7 11.24 14.75 -13.13
C GLU A 7 10.57 15.66 -12.10
N ARG A 8 10.44 16.96 -12.40
CA ARG A 8 9.76 17.91 -11.50
C ARG A 8 8.28 17.61 -11.38
N LEU A 9 7.63 17.26 -12.49
CA LEU A 9 6.21 16.91 -12.49
C LEU A 9 5.99 15.60 -11.74
N ASP A 10 6.86 14.60 -11.96
CA ASP A 10 6.81 13.33 -11.26
C ASP A 10 6.94 13.54 -9.75
N LYS A 11 7.91 14.34 -9.33
CA LYS A 11 8.14 14.64 -7.93
C LYS A 11 6.95 15.35 -7.31
N LYS A 12 6.41 16.35 -8.00
CA LYS A 12 5.26 17.10 -7.51
C LYS A 12 4.04 16.20 -7.33
N ALA A 13 3.76 15.36 -8.31
CA ALA A 13 2.63 14.42 -8.24
C ALA A 13 2.77 13.46 -7.06
N PHE A 14 3.97 12.89 -6.89
CA PHE A 14 4.26 11.99 -5.79
C PHE A 14 4.14 12.71 -4.44
N GLU A 15 4.76 13.87 -4.27
CA GLU A 15 4.74 14.59 -2.99
C GLU A 15 3.34 15.06 -2.62
N ASN A 16 2.54 15.51 -3.58
CA ASN A 16 1.16 15.91 -3.34
C ASN A 16 0.33 14.72 -2.84
N ALA A 17 0.50 13.56 -3.45
CA ALA A 17 -0.21 12.36 -3.02
C ALA A 17 0.27 11.86 -1.66
N ARG A 18 1.60 11.87 -1.44
CA ARG A 18 2.19 11.45 -0.17
C ARG A 18 1.78 12.35 0.99
N LEU A 19 1.42 13.60 0.72
CA LEU A 19 0.99 14.52 1.76
C LEU A 19 -0.20 13.96 2.55
N TYR A 20 -1.13 13.31 1.88
CA TYR A 20 -2.26 12.67 2.57
C TYR A 20 -1.78 11.60 3.56
N TYR A 21 -0.75 10.84 3.20
CA TYR A 21 -0.15 9.86 4.11
C TYR A 21 0.45 10.54 5.34
N LYS A 22 1.16 11.65 5.14
CA LYS A 22 1.74 12.42 6.25
C LYS A 22 0.67 13.00 7.17
N MET A 23 -0.49 13.32 6.63
CA MET A 23 -1.65 13.81 7.38
C MET A 23 -2.45 12.67 8.03
N GLU A 24 -2.00 11.45 7.87
CA GLU A 24 -2.65 10.24 8.39
C GLU A 24 -4.05 10.00 7.81
N ASP A 25 -4.32 10.57 6.63
CA ASP A 25 -5.51 10.25 5.86
C ASP A 25 -5.18 9.11 4.91
N TYR A 26 -5.17 7.90 5.43
CA TYR A 26 -4.66 6.74 4.71
C TYR A 26 -5.55 6.30 3.55
N ARG A 27 -6.85 6.50 3.67
CA ARG A 27 -7.76 6.22 2.56
C ARG A 27 -7.49 7.16 1.39
N ALA A 28 -7.44 8.46 1.66
CA ALA A 28 -7.16 9.46 0.63
C ALA A 28 -5.76 9.26 0.04
N ALA A 29 -4.78 8.91 0.87
CA ALA A 29 -3.41 8.63 0.42
C ALA A 29 -3.40 7.48 -0.59
N GLY A 30 -4.08 6.39 -0.29
CA GLY A 30 -4.16 5.24 -1.20
C GLY A 30 -4.77 5.63 -2.54
N VAL A 31 -5.88 6.37 -2.52
CA VAL A 31 -6.55 6.83 -3.75
C VAL A 31 -5.64 7.75 -4.56
N ALA A 32 -5.04 8.75 -3.90
CA ALA A 32 -4.19 9.73 -4.58
C ALA A 32 -2.95 9.08 -5.20
N LEU A 33 -2.29 8.18 -4.46
CA LEU A 33 -1.10 7.49 -4.94
C LEU A 33 -1.41 6.56 -6.11
N ARG A 34 -2.53 5.83 -6.06
CA ARG A 34 -2.96 4.99 -7.20
C ARG A 34 -3.26 5.83 -8.43
N ASN A 35 -3.85 7.00 -8.24
CA ASN A 35 -4.13 7.91 -9.36
C ASN A 35 -2.85 8.43 -10.01
N VAL A 36 -1.80 8.69 -9.23
CA VAL A 36 -0.50 9.09 -9.79
C VAL A 36 0.00 8.03 -10.77
N LEU A 37 -0.04 6.75 -10.39
CA LEU A 37 0.42 5.66 -11.26
C LEU A 37 -0.54 5.39 -12.42
N LYS A 38 -1.82 5.65 -12.24
CA LYS A 38 -2.81 5.53 -13.32
C LYS A 38 -2.56 6.56 -14.41
N ASP A 39 -2.23 7.79 -14.02
CA ASP A 39 -1.95 8.88 -14.96
C ASP A 39 -0.56 8.76 -15.58
N ASP A 40 0.41 8.24 -14.81
CA ASP A 40 1.80 8.07 -15.27
C ASP A 40 2.43 6.84 -14.61
N SER A 41 2.28 5.68 -15.27
CA SER A 41 2.83 4.42 -14.78
C SER A 41 4.36 4.40 -14.77
N GLU A 42 4.99 5.32 -15.51
CA GLU A 42 6.44 5.42 -15.64
C GLU A 42 7.04 6.47 -14.69
N ASN A 43 6.25 6.98 -13.74
CA ASN A 43 6.73 7.95 -12.76
C ASN A 43 8.01 7.44 -12.10
N ILE A 44 9.05 8.28 -12.05
CA ILE A 44 10.37 7.86 -11.53
C ILE A 44 10.34 7.48 -10.06
N TYR A 45 9.29 7.87 -9.33
CA TYR A 45 9.10 7.49 -7.92
C TYR A 45 8.18 6.27 -7.75
N ARG A 46 8.02 5.46 -8.81
CA ARG A 46 7.12 4.31 -8.80
C ARG A 46 7.37 3.38 -7.60
N GLU A 47 8.63 3.09 -7.29
CA GLU A 47 8.95 2.24 -6.14
C GLU A 47 8.42 2.82 -4.84
N ASP A 48 8.68 4.11 -4.59
CA ASP A 48 8.20 4.79 -3.38
C ASP A 48 6.67 4.90 -3.37
N ILE A 49 6.07 5.15 -4.53
CA ILE A 49 4.61 5.24 -4.63
C ILE A 49 3.97 3.90 -4.26
N LEU A 50 4.47 2.80 -4.81
CA LEU A 50 3.97 1.46 -4.48
C LEU A 50 4.18 1.13 -3.00
N TYR A 51 5.31 1.56 -2.43
CA TYR A 51 5.57 1.40 -1.00
C TYR A 51 4.51 2.13 -0.17
N TYR A 52 4.24 3.41 -0.47
CA TYR A 52 3.25 4.18 0.28
C TYR A 52 1.82 3.69 0.05
N ILE A 53 1.53 3.12 -1.12
CA ILE A 53 0.24 2.47 -1.36
C ILE A 53 0.06 1.31 -0.37
N ALA A 54 1.08 0.43 -0.27
CA ALA A 54 1.02 -0.70 0.65
C ALA A 54 0.93 -0.24 2.12
N MET A 55 1.73 0.76 2.50
CA MET A 55 1.69 1.31 3.85
C MET A 55 0.33 1.92 4.19
N SER A 56 -0.25 2.65 3.23
CA SER A 56 -1.57 3.25 3.41
C SER A 56 -2.65 2.19 3.60
N SER A 57 -2.61 1.14 2.78
CA SER A 57 -3.55 0.02 2.89
C SER A 57 -3.45 -0.66 4.26
N TYR A 58 -2.23 -0.89 4.73
CA TYR A 58 -2.01 -1.53 6.03
C TYR A 58 -2.56 -0.67 7.17
N LYS A 59 -2.19 0.61 7.20
CA LYS A 59 -2.62 1.52 8.26
C LYS A 59 -4.13 1.75 8.24
N TYR A 60 -4.70 1.83 7.05
CA TYR A 60 -6.15 1.93 6.89
C TYR A 60 -6.85 0.69 7.44
N SER A 61 -6.29 -0.50 7.20
CA SER A 61 -6.81 -1.76 7.74
C SER A 61 -6.83 -1.74 9.26
N ASN A 62 -5.74 -1.28 9.88
CA ASN A 62 -5.64 -1.20 11.35
C ASN A 62 -6.69 -0.27 11.96
N MET A 63 -7.05 0.79 11.26
CA MET A 63 -8.01 1.79 11.73
C MET A 63 -9.46 1.41 11.42
N SER A 64 -9.67 0.33 10.70
CA SER A 64 -11.00 -0.05 10.22
C SER A 64 -11.81 -0.73 11.31
N VAL A 65 -13.14 -0.62 11.20
CA VAL A 65 -14.04 -1.41 12.04
C VAL A 65 -13.88 -2.89 11.72
N ASP A 66 -14.13 -3.75 12.70
CA ASP A 66 -13.86 -5.19 12.60
C ASP A 66 -14.50 -5.83 11.37
N SER A 67 -15.72 -5.42 11.02
CA SER A 67 -16.43 -5.97 9.85
C SER A 67 -15.76 -5.66 8.52
N LYS A 68 -14.85 -4.68 8.46
CA LYS A 68 -14.14 -4.28 7.25
C LYS A 68 -12.66 -4.69 7.23
N LYS A 69 -12.12 -5.11 8.37
CA LYS A 69 -10.68 -5.40 8.48
C LYS A 69 -10.22 -6.49 7.52
N LYS A 70 -10.96 -7.59 7.41
CA LYS A 70 -10.58 -8.70 6.53
C LYS A 70 -10.42 -8.23 5.09
N GLU A 71 -11.41 -7.53 4.57
CA GLU A 71 -11.40 -7.01 3.21
C GLU A 71 -10.20 -6.09 2.98
N ARG A 72 -9.95 -5.19 3.94
CA ARG A 72 -8.88 -4.20 3.82
C ARG A 72 -7.50 -4.81 3.98
N TYR A 73 -7.33 -5.82 4.85
CA TYR A 73 -6.05 -6.55 4.92
C TYR A 73 -5.79 -7.33 3.65
N LEU A 74 -6.81 -7.87 2.99
CA LEU A 74 -6.63 -8.53 1.70
C LEU A 74 -6.15 -7.55 0.64
N THR A 75 -6.66 -6.31 0.64
CA THR A 75 -6.15 -5.26 -0.24
C THR A 75 -4.68 -4.98 0.02
N PHE A 76 -4.29 -4.89 1.30
CA PHE A 76 -2.87 -4.71 1.65
C PHE A 76 -2.02 -5.88 1.12
N VAL A 77 -2.49 -7.12 1.25
CA VAL A 77 -1.76 -8.28 0.74
C VAL A 77 -1.54 -8.16 -0.77
N ASP A 78 -2.55 -7.75 -1.52
CA ASP A 78 -2.41 -7.53 -2.96
C ASP A 78 -1.37 -6.44 -3.26
N ASP A 79 -1.42 -5.34 -2.53
CA ASP A 79 -0.47 -4.23 -2.71
C ASP A 79 0.96 -4.67 -2.36
N TYR A 80 1.10 -5.46 -1.29
CA TYR A 80 2.39 -6.02 -0.89
C TYR A 80 2.96 -6.95 -1.98
N LEU A 81 2.14 -7.86 -2.50
CA LEU A 81 2.59 -8.79 -3.54
C LEU A 81 2.98 -8.05 -4.82
N ASN A 82 2.25 -7.01 -5.19
CA ASN A 82 2.62 -6.17 -6.32
C ASN A 82 3.97 -5.49 -6.10
N PHE A 83 4.21 -5.00 -4.89
CA PHE A 83 5.47 -4.33 -4.57
C PHE A 83 6.65 -5.29 -4.68
N ILE A 84 6.60 -6.44 -4.01
CA ILE A 84 7.72 -7.37 -4.01
C ILE A 84 7.91 -8.04 -5.37
N GLY A 85 6.84 -8.13 -6.18
CA GLY A 85 6.93 -8.65 -7.53
C GLY A 85 7.77 -7.74 -8.44
N GLU A 86 7.64 -6.43 -8.28
CA GLU A 86 8.39 -5.45 -9.08
C GLU A 86 9.75 -5.10 -8.45
N TYR A 87 9.82 -5.04 -7.12
CA TYR A 87 11.02 -4.58 -6.41
C TYR A 87 11.43 -5.57 -5.31
N PRO A 88 11.83 -6.80 -5.70
CA PRO A 88 12.16 -7.84 -4.70
C PRO A 88 13.36 -7.49 -3.83
N ASP A 89 14.25 -6.63 -4.32
CA ASP A 89 15.46 -6.24 -3.60
C ASP A 89 15.38 -4.84 -2.98
N SER A 90 14.17 -4.29 -2.89
CA SER A 90 13.96 -2.95 -2.34
C SER A 90 14.38 -2.86 -0.86
N SER A 91 14.91 -1.71 -0.47
CA SER A 91 15.22 -1.42 0.92
C SER A 91 13.94 -1.37 1.80
N HIS A 92 12.78 -1.18 1.19
CA HIS A 92 11.49 -1.17 1.89
C HIS A 92 10.94 -2.57 2.18
N ARG A 93 11.54 -3.59 1.57
CA ARG A 93 10.98 -4.94 1.65
C ARG A 93 10.92 -5.48 3.07
N SER A 94 11.99 -5.26 3.85
CA SER A 94 12.05 -5.76 5.23
C SER A 94 10.87 -5.27 6.07
N GLU A 95 10.56 -3.98 5.99
CA GLU A 95 9.45 -3.38 6.70
C GLU A 95 8.11 -3.97 6.23
N LEU A 96 7.92 -4.06 4.93
CA LEU A 96 6.67 -4.59 4.36
C LEU A 96 6.49 -6.07 4.67
N ASP A 97 7.58 -6.85 4.67
CA ASP A 97 7.53 -8.27 5.03
C ASP A 97 7.02 -8.45 6.47
N ALA A 98 7.48 -7.60 7.39
CA ALA A 98 7.03 -7.65 8.78
C ALA A 98 5.53 -7.34 8.89
N LEU A 99 5.05 -6.36 8.15
CA LEU A 99 3.63 -6.02 8.13
C LEU A 99 2.79 -7.12 7.47
N TYR A 100 3.33 -7.74 6.44
CA TYR A 100 2.68 -8.87 5.78
C TYR A 100 2.48 -10.03 6.75
N ARG A 101 3.49 -10.35 7.56
CA ARG A 101 3.34 -11.41 8.57
C ARG A 101 2.22 -11.08 9.57
N LYS A 102 2.12 -9.82 10.00
CA LYS A 102 1.04 -9.38 10.90
C LYS A 102 -0.33 -9.53 10.25
N ALA A 103 -0.44 -9.15 8.97
CA ALA A 103 -1.69 -9.28 8.22
C ALA A 103 -2.08 -10.76 8.07
N GLN A 104 -1.10 -11.62 7.77
CA GLN A 104 -1.33 -13.06 7.65
C GLN A 104 -1.80 -13.66 8.97
N ASN A 105 -1.23 -13.25 10.09
CA ASN A 105 -1.65 -13.70 11.41
C ASN A 105 -3.12 -13.33 11.67
N PHE A 106 -3.51 -12.12 11.33
CA PHE A 106 -4.91 -11.68 11.47
C PHE A 106 -5.83 -12.50 10.58
N LEU A 107 -5.48 -12.65 9.30
CA LEU A 107 -6.29 -13.39 8.33
C LEU A 107 -6.36 -14.86 8.68
N GLY A 108 -5.26 -15.45 9.15
CA GLY A 108 -5.22 -16.84 9.57
C GLY A 108 -6.11 -17.12 10.77
N ARG A 109 -6.10 -16.23 11.76
CA ARG A 109 -6.97 -16.36 12.92
C ARG A 109 -8.45 -16.32 12.54
N ASN A 110 -8.82 -15.39 11.65
CA ASN A 110 -10.20 -15.31 11.17
C ASN A 110 -10.61 -16.55 10.39
N ALA A 111 -9.72 -17.06 9.54
CA ALA A 111 -9.97 -18.30 8.80
C ALA A 111 -10.14 -19.49 9.74
N ALA A 112 -9.29 -19.58 10.79
CA ALA A 112 -9.38 -20.64 11.78
C ALA A 112 -10.70 -20.59 12.56
N VAL A 113 -11.16 -19.39 12.91
CA VAL A 113 -12.46 -19.21 13.58
C VAL A 113 -13.60 -19.68 12.68
N ILE A 114 -13.58 -19.29 11.40
CA ILE A 114 -14.60 -19.69 10.43
C ILE A 114 -14.62 -21.22 10.28
N VAL A 115 -13.46 -21.84 10.13
CA VAL A 115 -13.34 -23.30 10.02
C VAL A 115 -13.84 -23.98 11.30
N GLY A 116 -13.52 -23.40 12.46
CA GLY A 116 -14.00 -23.90 13.74
C GLY A 116 -15.51 -23.86 13.87
N GLU A 117 -16.15 -22.82 13.35
CA GLU A 117 -17.61 -22.69 13.37
C GLU A 117 -18.30 -23.67 12.44
N GLU A 118 -17.68 -24.01 11.32
CA GLU A 118 -18.22 -24.95 10.35
C GLU A 118 -18.07 -26.41 10.79
N SER A 119 -17.14 -26.67 11.66
CA SER A 119 -16.88 -28.02 12.15
C SER A 119 -17.73 -28.33 13.37
#